data_9dfc499d9b9963e39c58a83e35f0f195
#
_entry.id   9dfc499d9b9963e39c58a83e35f0f195
#
_cell.length_a   1.000
_cell.length_b   1.000
_cell.length_c   1.000
_cell.angle_alpha   90.00
_cell.angle_beta   90.00
_cell.angle_gamma   90.00
#
_symmetry.space_group_name_H-M   'P 1'
#
loop_
_entity.id
_entity.type
_entity.pdbx_description
1 polymer ?
#
loop_
_entity_poly.entity_id
_entity_poly.type
_entity_poly.pdbx_seq_one_letter_code
_entity_poly.pdbx_strand_id
1 'polypeptide(L)'
;MGTITVGTENSVDIDLHYEDKGSGQPIVLIHGFPLDGNSWEGQTPALLEAGYRVITYDRRGFGQSSQPSTGYDYDTFADDLHTVLETLDLHDVILVGFSMGTGEIARYIGRHGEDRLAKVAFLASLEPFLAITDDNPDGAGRDRAGGHVHPSFLACSRPRLAWGTNVL
;
A
#
# COMPACT_ATOMS: atom_id res chain seq x y z
N MET A 1 2.92 -5.19 18.19
CA MET A 1 3.91 -5.01 17.12
C MET A 1 4.64 -6.32 16.86
N GLY A 2 5.06 -6.55 15.64
CA GLY A 2 5.71 -7.78 15.21
C GLY A 2 6.29 -7.63 13.81
N THR A 3 6.73 -8.76 13.25
CA THR A 3 7.19 -8.85 11.87
C THR A 3 6.42 -9.92 11.13
N ILE A 4 6.25 -9.74 9.83
CA ILE A 4 5.63 -10.70 8.90
C ILE A 4 6.62 -10.94 7.77
N THR A 5 7.03 -12.20 7.60
CA THR A 5 7.89 -12.58 6.48
C THR A 5 7.08 -12.64 5.19
N VAL A 6 7.48 -11.85 4.19
CA VAL A 6 6.79 -11.73 2.89
C VAL A 6 7.59 -12.33 1.73
N GLY A 7 8.74 -12.86 2.00
CA GLY A 7 9.60 -13.48 0.98
C GLY A 7 11.02 -13.65 1.45
N THR A 8 11.92 -13.94 0.52
CA THR A 8 13.35 -14.10 0.79
C THR A 8 14.18 -13.48 -0.32
N GLU A 9 15.33 -12.93 0.02
CA GLU A 9 16.35 -12.49 -0.93
C GLU A 9 17.70 -13.05 -0.48
N ASN A 10 18.42 -13.75 -1.36
CA ASN A 10 19.72 -14.37 -1.07
C ASN A 10 19.71 -15.23 0.23
N SER A 11 18.63 -16.00 0.44
CA SER A 11 18.40 -16.83 1.64
C SER A 11 18.25 -16.04 2.95
N VAL A 12 17.95 -14.76 2.89
CA VAL A 12 17.59 -13.91 4.02
C VAL A 12 16.11 -13.55 3.91
N ASP A 13 15.39 -13.65 5.01
CA ASP A 13 13.98 -13.33 5.05
C ASP A 13 13.76 -11.82 4.83
N ILE A 14 12.70 -11.51 4.10
CA ILE A 14 12.19 -10.14 3.93
C ILE A 14 11.02 -10.00 4.88
N ASP A 15 11.24 -9.24 5.95
CA ASP A 15 10.27 -9.03 7.01
C ASP A 15 9.67 -7.62 6.95
N LEU A 16 8.37 -7.53 7.05
CA LEU A 16 7.64 -6.28 7.24
C LEU A 16 7.37 -6.08 8.74
N HIS A 17 7.77 -4.93 9.25
CA HIS A 17 7.39 -4.48 10.58
C HIS A 17 5.94 -4.02 10.58
N TYR A 18 5.16 -4.40 11.61
CA TYR A 18 3.78 -3.95 11.75
C TYR A 18 3.41 -3.65 13.20
N GLU A 19 2.42 -2.82 13.37
CA GLU A 19 1.71 -2.60 14.63
C GLU A 19 0.25 -3.01 14.46
N ASP A 20 -0.30 -3.64 15.49
CA ASP A 20 -1.69 -4.10 15.56
C ASP A 20 -2.26 -3.72 16.93
N LYS A 21 -3.26 -2.86 16.93
CA LYS A 21 -3.80 -2.24 18.15
C LYS A 21 -5.32 -2.28 18.15
N GLY A 22 -5.90 -2.51 19.31
CA GLY A 22 -7.35 -2.53 19.50
C GLY A 22 -8.01 -3.84 19.10
N SER A 23 -9.33 -3.78 18.92
CA SER A 23 -10.17 -4.93 18.55
C SER A 23 -11.40 -4.41 17.80
N GLY A 24 -12.06 -5.26 17.03
CA GLY A 24 -13.21 -4.90 16.21
C GLY A 24 -12.91 -4.98 14.72
N GLN A 25 -13.64 -4.23 13.90
CA GLN A 25 -13.43 -4.25 12.46
C GLN A 25 -12.02 -3.76 12.10
N PRO A 26 -11.24 -4.53 11.33
CA PRO A 26 -9.86 -4.17 11.01
C PRO A 26 -9.81 -3.00 10.02
N ILE A 27 -8.95 -2.03 10.32
CA ILE A 27 -8.50 -0.97 9.42
C ILE A 27 -7.01 -1.13 9.19
N VAL A 28 -6.58 -1.29 7.95
CA VAL A 28 -5.17 -1.30 7.56
C VAL A 28 -4.82 0.04 6.93
N LEU A 29 -3.85 0.74 7.54
CA LEU A 29 -3.40 2.05 7.13
C LEU A 29 -2.07 1.94 6.37
N ILE A 30 -2.08 2.33 5.11
CA ILE A 30 -0.97 2.14 4.17
C ILE A 30 -0.33 3.49 3.85
N HIS A 31 0.92 3.67 4.26
CA HIS A 31 1.64 4.94 4.15
C HIS A 31 2.04 5.30 2.72
N GLY A 32 2.31 6.59 2.49
CA GLY A 32 2.88 7.12 1.26
C GLY A 32 4.41 7.12 1.25
N PHE A 33 5.01 7.58 0.14
CA PHE A 33 6.45 7.81 0.03
C PHE A 33 6.79 9.23 0.56
N PRO A 34 7.91 9.39 1.29
CA PRO A 34 8.87 8.43 1.84
C PRO A 34 8.60 8.11 3.33
N LEU A 35 7.34 7.91 3.67
CA LEU A 35 6.86 7.72 5.05
C LEU A 35 7.01 6.26 5.52
N ASP A 36 6.55 6.01 6.75
CA ASP A 36 6.42 4.70 7.38
C ASP A 36 5.09 4.61 8.17
N GLY A 37 4.87 3.51 8.89
CA GLY A 37 3.67 3.29 9.68
C GLY A 37 3.42 4.35 10.76
N ASN A 38 4.47 5.01 11.27
CA ASN A 38 4.35 6.06 12.28
C ASN A 38 3.65 7.31 11.73
N SER A 39 3.60 7.50 10.40
CA SER A 39 2.87 8.61 9.80
C SER A 39 1.38 8.64 10.16
N TRP A 40 0.84 7.53 10.66
CA TRP A 40 -0.54 7.38 11.10
C TRP A 40 -0.76 7.60 12.61
N GLU A 41 0.28 8.03 13.34
CA GLU A 41 0.19 8.22 14.80
C GLU A 41 -0.92 9.20 15.23
N GLY A 42 -1.19 10.21 14.39
CA GLY A 42 -2.24 11.20 14.65
C GLY A 42 -3.67 10.65 14.47
N GLN A 43 -3.88 9.70 13.57
CA GLN A 43 -5.19 9.10 13.25
C GLN A 43 -5.51 7.88 14.11
N THR A 44 -4.49 7.13 14.48
CA THR A 44 -4.64 5.87 15.24
C THR A 44 -5.46 6.01 16.52
N PRO A 45 -5.26 7.02 17.40
CA PRO A 45 -6.04 7.15 18.64
C PRO A 45 -7.54 7.31 18.38
N ALA A 46 -7.92 8.14 17.40
CA ALA A 46 -9.31 8.37 17.07
C ALA A 46 -10.01 7.12 16.52
N LEU A 47 -9.30 6.32 15.71
CA LEU A 47 -9.80 5.06 15.17
C LEU A 47 -9.96 4.00 16.27
N LEU A 48 -9.03 3.93 17.21
CA LEU A 48 -9.11 3.04 18.38
C LEU A 48 -10.29 3.43 19.29
N GLU A 49 -10.48 4.74 19.55
CA GLU A 49 -11.62 5.25 20.31
C GLU A 49 -12.96 4.93 19.63
N ALA A 50 -12.98 4.96 18.31
CA ALA A 50 -14.13 4.55 17.50
C ALA A 50 -14.37 3.03 17.47
N GLY A 51 -13.53 2.22 18.12
CA GLY A 51 -13.70 0.78 18.29
C GLY A 51 -13.14 -0.07 17.14
N TYR A 52 -12.25 0.47 16.33
CA TYR A 52 -11.58 -0.29 15.27
C TYR A 52 -10.33 -1.03 15.79
N ARG A 53 -9.99 -2.14 15.11
CA ARG A 53 -8.66 -2.74 15.18
C ARG A 53 -7.79 -2.07 14.13
N VAL A 54 -6.76 -1.35 14.54
CA VAL A 54 -5.91 -0.54 13.66
C VAL A 54 -4.59 -1.25 13.41
N ILE A 55 -4.32 -1.54 12.16
CA ILE A 55 -3.07 -2.15 11.69
C ILE A 55 -2.33 -1.12 10.84
N THR A 56 -1.06 -0.88 11.18
CA THR A 56 -0.11 -0.15 10.34
C THR A 56 1.08 -1.04 10.05
N TYR A 57 1.69 -0.90 8.91
CA TYR A 57 2.94 -1.61 8.61
C TYR A 57 3.88 -0.71 7.82
N ASP A 58 5.16 -0.99 7.95
CA ASP A 58 6.20 -0.40 7.13
C ASP A 58 6.35 -1.24 5.87
N ARG A 59 6.16 -0.63 4.69
CA ARG A 59 6.40 -1.31 3.42
C ARG A 59 7.87 -1.72 3.32
N ARG A 60 8.18 -2.78 2.57
CA ARG A 60 9.58 -3.13 2.26
C ARG A 60 10.37 -1.91 1.82
N GLY A 61 11.58 -1.76 2.32
CA GLY A 61 12.45 -0.61 2.05
C GLY A 61 12.17 0.63 2.89
N PHE A 62 11.17 0.60 3.79
CA PHE A 62 10.79 1.73 4.63
C PHE A 62 10.80 1.37 6.11
N GLY A 63 10.94 2.40 6.95
CA GLY A 63 10.84 2.26 8.40
C GLY A 63 11.75 1.18 8.98
N GLN A 64 11.14 0.25 9.71
CA GLN A 64 11.81 -0.86 10.38
C GLN A 64 11.75 -2.18 9.56
N SER A 65 11.13 -2.16 8.39
CA SER A 65 11.07 -3.32 7.49
C SER A 65 12.39 -3.59 6.79
N SER A 66 12.57 -4.83 6.31
CA SER A 66 13.73 -5.22 5.50
C SER A 66 13.89 -4.33 4.28
N GLN A 67 15.15 -4.10 3.89
CA GLN A 67 15.53 -3.29 2.74
C GLN A 67 16.18 -4.16 1.65
N PRO A 68 15.40 -4.98 0.94
CA PRO A 68 15.92 -5.82 -0.14
C PRO A 68 16.42 -4.97 -1.30
N SER A 69 17.21 -5.56 -2.19
CA SER A 69 17.75 -4.87 -3.38
C SER A 69 16.74 -4.80 -4.53
N THR A 70 15.64 -5.56 -4.44
CA THR A 70 14.62 -5.69 -5.49
C THR A 70 13.18 -5.67 -4.91
N GLY A 71 12.17 -5.70 -5.79
CA GLY A 71 10.78 -5.80 -5.37
C GLY A 71 10.15 -4.47 -4.97
N TYR A 72 10.58 -3.38 -5.60
CA TYR A 72 10.02 -2.03 -5.37
C TYR A 72 9.03 -1.65 -6.47
N ASP A 73 8.09 -2.55 -6.74
CA ASP A 73 7.01 -2.37 -7.71
C ASP A 73 5.65 -2.69 -7.07
N TYR A 74 4.59 -2.21 -7.69
CA TYR A 74 3.24 -2.38 -7.14
C TYR A 74 2.74 -3.82 -7.14
N ASP A 75 3.28 -4.70 -8.00
CA ASP A 75 2.94 -6.12 -7.98
C ASP A 75 3.43 -6.75 -6.68
N THR A 76 4.68 -6.48 -6.34
CA THR A 76 5.30 -6.96 -5.12
C THR A 76 4.65 -6.35 -3.87
N PHE A 77 4.36 -5.04 -3.86
CA PHE A 77 3.67 -4.41 -2.73
C PHE A 77 2.26 -4.99 -2.51
N ALA A 78 1.54 -5.28 -3.58
CA ALA A 78 0.22 -5.92 -3.49
C ALA A 78 0.30 -7.35 -2.95
N ASP A 79 1.33 -8.10 -3.34
CA ASP A 79 1.57 -9.45 -2.83
C ASP A 79 2.00 -9.41 -1.33
N ASP A 80 2.78 -8.41 -0.93
CA ASP A 80 3.11 -8.15 0.47
C ASP A 80 1.86 -7.85 1.31
N LEU A 81 1.02 -6.91 0.83
CA LEU A 81 -0.24 -6.58 1.49
C LEU A 81 -1.13 -7.82 1.62
N HIS A 82 -1.21 -8.65 0.57
CA HIS A 82 -1.94 -9.91 0.62
C HIS A 82 -1.42 -10.81 1.75
N THR A 83 -0.11 -10.97 1.84
CA THR A 83 0.54 -11.77 2.90
C THR A 83 0.25 -11.20 4.29
N VAL A 84 0.22 -9.88 4.46
CA VAL A 84 -0.16 -9.23 5.73
C VAL A 84 -1.60 -9.58 6.10
N LEU A 85 -2.55 -9.45 5.14
CA LEU A 85 -3.97 -9.74 5.39
C LEU A 85 -4.19 -11.23 5.71
N GLU A 86 -3.47 -12.13 5.06
CA GLU A 86 -3.57 -13.57 5.34
C GLU A 86 -2.95 -13.95 6.67
N THR A 87 -1.72 -13.49 6.94
CA THR A 87 -0.98 -13.84 8.16
C THR A 87 -1.70 -13.38 9.43
N LEU A 88 -2.35 -12.22 9.37
CA LEU A 88 -3.15 -11.69 10.48
C LEU A 88 -4.61 -12.16 10.47
N ASP A 89 -4.97 -13.03 9.52
CA ASP A 89 -6.32 -13.56 9.29
C ASP A 89 -7.40 -12.47 9.29
N LEU A 90 -7.17 -11.41 8.49
CA LEU A 90 -8.06 -10.26 8.43
C LEU A 90 -9.17 -10.48 7.41
N HIS A 91 -10.40 -10.20 7.84
CA HIS A 91 -11.63 -10.24 7.05
C HIS A 91 -12.43 -8.95 7.25
N ASP A 92 -13.30 -8.62 6.30
CA ASP A 92 -14.08 -7.38 6.31
C ASP A 92 -13.23 -6.12 6.53
N VAL A 93 -12.06 -6.10 5.87
CA VAL A 93 -11.01 -5.09 6.09
C VAL A 93 -11.39 -3.77 5.44
N ILE A 94 -11.12 -2.68 6.15
CA ILE A 94 -11.08 -1.34 5.56
C ILE A 94 -9.63 -1.02 5.22
N LEU A 95 -9.31 -0.87 3.92
CA LEU A 95 -8.01 -0.40 3.49
C LEU A 95 -8.01 1.12 3.33
N VAL A 96 -7.04 1.79 3.94
CA VAL A 96 -6.84 3.23 3.80
C VAL A 96 -5.45 3.48 3.28
N GLY A 97 -5.34 3.98 2.05
CA GLY A 97 -4.06 4.31 1.41
C GLY A 97 -3.85 5.81 1.31
N PHE A 98 -2.64 6.26 1.60
CA PHE A 98 -2.22 7.64 1.37
C PHE A 98 -1.20 7.69 0.24
N SER A 99 -1.42 8.59 -0.74
CA SER A 99 -0.47 8.84 -1.84
C SER A 99 -0.06 7.52 -2.53
N MET A 100 1.21 7.12 -2.47
CA MET A 100 1.72 5.85 -3.01
C MET A 100 0.95 4.62 -2.50
N GLY A 101 0.43 4.63 -1.27
CA GLY A 101 -0.38 3.54 -0.72
C GLY A 101 -1.70 3.31 -1.46
N THR A 102 -2.20 4.32 -2.19
CA THR A 102 -3.40 4.16 -3.03
C THR A 102 -3.15 3.27 -4.24
N GLY A 103 -1.96 3.38 -4.84
CA GLY A 103 -1.54 2.51 -5.95
C GLY A 103 -1.38 1.05 -5.52
N GLU A 104 -0.88 0.82 -4.32
CA GLU A 104 -0.78 -0.52 -3.72
C GLU A 104 -2.15 -1.16 -3.54
N ILE A 105 -3.13 -0.43 -2.98
CA ILE A 105 -4.50 -0.93 -2.83
C ILE A 105 -5.13 -1.24 -4.20
N ALA A 106 -5.00 -0.32 -5.15
CA ALA A 106 -5.56 -0.53 -6.49
C ALA A 106 -4.96 -1.78 -7.16
N ARG A 107 -3.65 -2.00 -6.98
CA ARG A 107 -2.99 -3.18 -7.51
C ARG A 107 -3.38 -4.46 -6.76
N TYR A 108 -3.53 -4.39 -5.44
CA TYR A 108 -4.03 -5.50 -4.63
C TYR A 108 -5.39 -5.99 -5.15
N ILE A 109 -6.36 -5.09 -5.32
CA ILE A 109 -7.70 -5.43 -5.84
C ILE A 109 -7.60 -6.08 -7.22
N GLY A 110 -6.76 -5.55 -8.09
CA GLY A 110 -6.58 -6.09 -9.44
C GLY A 110 -5.93 -7.48 -9.50
N ARG A 111 -5.16 -7.87 -8.49
CA ARG A 111 -4.43 -9.15 -8.42
C ARG A 111 -5.12 -10.20 -7.54
N HIS A 112 -5.59 -9.79 -6.39
CA HIS A 112 -6.08 -10.67 -5.33
C HIS A 112 -7.59 -10.58 -5.12
N GLY A 113 -8.27 -9.63 -5.80
CA GLY A 113 -9.70 -9.42 -5.65
C GLY A 113 -10.06 -8.65 -4.38
N GLU A 114 -11.33 -8.68 -4.03
CA GLU A 114 -11.90 -7.88 -2.94
C GLU A 114 -12.57 -8.71 -1.84
N ASP A 115 -12.43 -10.03 -1.88
CA ASP A 115 -13.15 -10.95 -0.99
C ASP A 115 -12.89 -10.71 0.50
N ARG A 116 -11.73 -10.14 0.86
CA ARG A 116 -11.37 -9.78 2.24
C ARG A 116 -11.76 -8.35 2.63
N LEU A 117 -12.25 -7.55 1.66
CA LEU A 117 -12.44 -6.12 1.84
C LEU A 117 -13.88 -5.75 2.12
N ALA A 118 -14.10 -4.88 3.10
CA ALA A 118 -15.38 -4.22 3.34
C ALA A 118 -15.43 -2.86 2.65
N LYS A 119 -14.36 -2.09 2.72
CA LYS A 119 -14.29 -0.71 2.20
C LYS A 119 -12.85 -0.36 1.80
N VAL A 120 -12.75 0.67 0.96
CA VAL A 120 -11.46 1.26 0.57
C VAL A 120 -11.56 2.78 0.66
N ALA A 121 -10.53 3.44 1.19
CA ALA A 121 -10.41 4.89 1.21
C ALA A 121 -9.07 5.31 0.58
N PHE A 122 -9.14 6.22 -0.37
CA PHE A 122 -7.99 6.80 -1.04
C PHE A 122 -7.79 8.24 -0.60
N LEU A 123 -6.63 8.54 0.01
CA LEU A 123 -6.26 9.85 0.49
C LEU A 123 -5.11 10.40 -0.35
N ALA A 124 -5.28 11.60 -0.91
CA ALA A 124 -4.30 12.22 -1.82
C ALA A 124 -3.80 11.22 -2.87
N SER A 125 -4.75 10.60 -3.56
CA SER A 125 -4.49 9.52 -4.51
C SER A 125 -3.50 9.94 -5.59
N LEU A 126 -2.55 9.05 -5.90
CA LEU A 126 -1.76 9.16 -7.11
C LEU A 126 -2.61 8.73 -8.30
N GLU A 127 -2.47 9.46 -9.41
CA GLU A 127 -3.03 9.00 -10.68
C GLU A 127 -2.39 7.67 -11.06
N PRO A 128 -3.15 6.73 -11.66
CA PRO A 128 -2.66 5.39 -11.97
C PRO A 128 -1.53 5.37 -13.00
N PHE A 129 -1.26 6.51 -13.64
CA PHE A 129 -0.23 6.69 -14.66
C PHE A 129 0.57 7.97 -14.42
N LEU A 130 1.75 7.85 -13.81
CA LEU A 130 2.65 8.98 -13.61
C LEU A 130 3.56 9.23 -14.83
N ALA A 131 3.82 8.22 -15.65
CA ALA A 131 4.71 8.35 -16.79
C ALA A 131 4.04 9.02 -18.00
N ILE A 132 4.80 9.84 -18.74
CA ILE A 132 4.42 10.27 -20.07
C ILE A 132 4.44 9.03 -20.99
N THR A 133 3.30 8.73 -21.58
CA THR A 133 3.11 7.68 -22.59
C THR A 133 2.18 8.21 -23.67
N ASP A 134 2.04 7.46 -24.76
CA ASP A 134 1.10 7.83 -25.82
C ASP A 134 -0.35 7.91 -25.30
N ASP A 135 -0.68 7.12 -24.26
CA ASP A 135 -2.00 7.11 -23.62
C ASP A 135 -2.12 8.14 -22.47
N ASN A 136 -1.02 8.77 -22.06
CA ASN A 136 -0.95 9.77 -20.98
C ASN A 136 0.07 10.87 -21.34
N PRO A 137 -0.22 11.73 -22.33
CA PRO A 137 0.72 12.75 -22.80
C PRO A 137 1.01 13.83 -21.75
N ASP A 138 0.12 14.02 -20.79
CA ASP A 138 0.25 14.98 -19.69
C ASP A 138 0.91 14.43 -18.44
N GLY A 139 1.40 13.19 -18.49
CA GLY A 139 2.10 12.54 -17.37
C GLY A 139 3.36 13.30 -16.93
N ALA A 140 3.83 13.02 -15.72
CA ALA A 140 5.07 13.57 -15.19
C ALA A 140 6.28 12.94 -15.91
N GLY A 141 6.99 13.77 -16.71
CA GLY A 141 8.25 13.38 -17.36
C GLY A 141 9.39 13.34 -16.35
N ARG A 142 10.46 12.58 -16.70
CA ARG A 142 11.69 12.51 -15.91
C ARG A 142 12.30 13.87 -15.56
N ASP A 143 12.10 14.86 -16.43
CA ASP A 143 12.75 16.17 -16.33
C ASP A 143 11.95 17.18 -15.50
N ARG A 144 10.65 16.92 -15.22
CA ARG A 144 9.80 17.83 -14.43
C ARG A 144 9.81 17.53 -12.94
N ALA A 145 10.11 16.31 -12.54
CA ALA A 145 10.07 15.90 -11.14
C ALA A 145 11.41 16.08 -10.40
N GLY A 146 12.50 16.45 -11.08
CA GLY A 146 13.82 16.76 -10.48
C GLY A 146 14.42 15.64 -9.60
N GLY A 147 13.81 14.47 -9.58
CA GLY A 147 14.20 13.32 -8.78
C GLY A 147 14.26 12.05 -9.62
N HIS A 148 15.23 11.21 -9.34
CA HIS A 148 15.32 9.87 -9.90
C HIS A 148 14.16 9.02 -9.36
N VAL A 149 13.01 9.06 -10.03
CA VAL A 149 11.98 8.05 -9.80
C VAL A 149 12.50 6.78 -10.46
N HIS A 150 12.76 5.75 -9.67
CA HIS A 150 13.23 4.45 -10.17
C HIS A 150 12.25 3.94 -11.24
N PRO A 151 12.71 3.41 -12.39
CA PRO A 151 11.85 2.97 -13.49
C PRO A 151 10.74 1.99 -13.09
N SER A 152 10.94 1.21 -12.03
CA SER A 152 9.95 0.28 -11.49
C SER A 152 8.71 0.97 -10.88
N PHE A 153 8.82 2.24 -10.45
CA PHE A 153 7.65 3.03 -10.04
C PHE A 153 6.69 3.35 -11.20
N LEU A 154 7.19 3.26 -12.42
CA LEU A 154 6.47 3.61 -13.64
C LEU A 154 5.81 2.39 -14.33
N ALA A 155 6.12 1.19 -13.87
CA ALA A 155 5.66 -0.05 -14.50
C ALA A 155 4.38 -0.59 -13.87
N CYS A 156 3.34 0.23 -13.73
CA CYS A 156 1.99 -0.29 -13.50
C CYS A 156 1.41 -0.75 -14.84
N SER A 157 1.63 -2.02 -15.19
CA SER A 157 1.02 -2.62 -16.37
C SER A 157 -0.49 -2.72 -16.17
N ARG A 158 -1.23 -2.14 -17.08
CA ARG A 158 -2.68 -1.94 -17.16
C ARG A 158 -3.56 -2.98 -16.45
N PRO A 159 -4.49 -2.58 -15.59
CA PRO A 159 -5.84 -3.10 -15.68
C PRO A 159 -6.80 -2.02 -16.20
N ARG A 160 -7.69 -2.40 -17.11
CA ARG A 160 -8.84 -1.57 -17.46
C ARG A 160 -9.81 -1.59 -16.27
N LEU A 161 -9.64 -0.66 -15.33
CA LEU A 161 -10.66 -0.40 -14.33
C LEU A 161 -11.57 0.70 -14.87
N ALA A 162 -12.82 0.32 -15.18
CA ALA A 162 -13.87 1.29 -15.39
C ALA A 162 -14.22 1.90 -14.01
N TRP A 163 -13.81 3.12 -13.78
CA TRP A 163 -14.14 3.86 -12.56
C TRP A 163 -15.60 4.29 -12.62
N GLY A 164 -16.43 3.63 -11.84
CA GLY A 164 -17.76 4.15 -11.48
C GLY A 164 -17.59 5.22 -10.41
N THR A 165 -17.95 6.46 -10.74
CA THR A 165 -18.04 7.56 -9.80
C THR A 165 -19.18 7.27 -8.80
N ASN A 166 -18.85 6.79 -7.62
CA ASN A 166 -19.71 6.92 -6.44
C ASN A 166 -18.84 7.44 -5.29
N VAL A 167 -18.81 8.76 -5.19
CA VAL A 167 -18.37 9.48 -4.00
C VAL A 167 -19.58 9.52 -3.04
N LEU A 168 -19.43 8.95 -1.87
CA LEU A 168 -20.20 9.33 -0.68
C LEU A 168 -19.23 9.89 0.35
#